data_6b28f0a0705a5d58a01666335e321c2a
#
_entry.id   6b28f0a0705a5d58a01666335e321c2a
#
_cell.length_a   1.000
_cell.length_b   1.000
_cell.length_c   1.000
_cell.angle_alpha   90.00
_cell.angle_beta   90.00
_cell.angle_gamma   90.00
#
_symmetry.space_group_name_H-M   'P 1'
#
loop_
_entity.id
_entity.type
_entity.pdbx_description
1 polymer ?
#
loop_
_entity_poly.entity_id
_entity_poly.type
_entity_poly.pdbx_seq_one_letter_code
_entity_poly.pdbx_strand_id
1 'polypeptide(L)' 'MTEQQIQSKRIKQLEADGYYVLKLVKTNKNGIPDIVAIAPNADVVFSEVKTPTGKTSPLQDYRLKELSGYGFKTEVYRGE' A
#
# COMPACT_ATOMS: atom_id res chain seq x y z
N MET A 1 -13.71 -8.36 8.33
CA MET A 1 -12.56 -8.86 7.56
C MET A 1 -11.27 -8.58 8.31
N THR A 2 -10.34 -9.49 8.26
CA THR A 2 -8.99 -9.25 8.80
C THR A 2 -8.22 -8.34 7.85
N GLU A 3 -7.17 -7.73 8.37
CA GLU A 3 -6.28 -6.90 7.56
C GLU A 3 -5.68 -7.69 6.39
N GLN A 4 -5.32 -8.96 6.62
CA GLN A 4 -4.79 -9.83 5.58
C GLN A 4 -5.80 -10.10 4.47
N GLN A 5 -7.06 -10.28 4.81
CA GLN A 5 -8.13 -10.47 3.82
C GLN A 5 -8.35 -9.20 2.99
N ILE A 6 -8.32 -8.04 3.64
CA ILE A 6 -8.44 -6.75 2.96
C ILE A 6 -7.27 -6.57 2.00
N GLN A 7 -6.06 -6.92 2.44
CA GLN A 7 -4.85 -6.82 1.63
C GLN A 7 -4.96 -7.70 0.37
N SER A 8 -5.38 -8.95 0.52
CA SER A 8 -5.55 -9.87 -0.61
C SER A 8 -6.58 -9.34 -1.60
N LYS A 9 -7.67 -8.79 -1.10
CA LYS A 9 -8.71 -8.21 -1.94
C LYS A 9 -8.19 -7.00 -2.70
N ARG A 10 -7.42 -6.13 -2.03
CA ARG A 10 -6.84 -4.94 -2.67
C ARG A 10 -5.88 -5.32 -3.79
N ILE A 11 -5.04 -6.34 -3.56
CA ILE A 11 -4.12 -6.83 -4.58
C ILE A 11 -4.89 -7.25 -5.83
N LYS A 12 -5.97 -8.02 -5.66
CA LYS A 12 -6.78 -8.47 -6.79
C LYS A 12 -7.43 -7.31 -7.53
N GLN A 13 -7.91 -6.30 -6.82
CA GLN A 13 -8.48 -5.10 -7.44
C GLN A 13 -7.46 -4.37 -8.28
N LEU A 14 -6.27 -4.17 -7.74
CA LEU A 14 -5.20 -3.47 -8.45
C LEU A 14 -4.74 -4.25 -9.67
N GLU A 15 -4.59 -5.57 -9.55
CA GLU A 15 -4.23 -6.42 -10.69
C GLU A 15 -5.30 -6.37 -11.77
N ALA A 16 -6.57 -6.38 -11.38
CA ALA A 16 -7.68 -6.26 -12.33
C ALA A 16 -7.65 -4.92 -13.06
N ASP A 17 -7.14 -3.88 -12.43
CA ASP A 17 -7.00 -2.56 -13.03
C ASP A 17 -5.72 -2.42 -13.86
N GLY A 18 -4.96 -3.49 -14.02
CA GLY A 18 -3.79 -3.50 -14.88
C GLY A 18 -2.47 -3.18 -14.18
N TYR A 19 -2.47 -3.08 -12.86
CA TYR A 19 -1.24 -2.83 -12.12
C TYR A 19 -0.41 -4.11 -11.96
N TYR A 20 0.90 -3.95 -11.98
CA TYR A 20 1.83 -4.98 -11.54
C TYR A 20 2.00 -4.82 -10.04
N VAL A 21 1.56 -5.81 -9.26
CA VAL A 21 1.44 -5.66 -7.80
C VAL A 21 2.44 -6.54 -7.08
N LEU A 22 3.17 -5.96 -6.15
CA LEU A 22 4.08 -6.68 -5.27
C LEU A 22 3.65 -6.48 -3.81
N LYS A 23 3.62 -7.57 -3.07
CA LYS A 23 3.41 -7.53 -1.64
C LYS A 23 4.76 -7.36 -0.95
N LEU A 24 4.91 -6.29 -0.17
CA LEU A 24 6.16 -5.99 0.52
C LEU A 24 6.14 -6.65 1.90
N VAL A 25 6.80 -7.80 2.01
CA VAL A 25 6.80 -8.57 3.25
C VAL A 25 7.97 -8.20 4.14
N LYS A 26 9.16 -8.03 3.55
CA LYS A 26 10.36 -7.71 4.30
C LYS A 26 11.23 -6.76 3.50
N THR A 27 11.55 -5.62 4.10
CA THR A 27 12.40 -4.60 3.46
C THR A 27 13.47 -4.15 4.44
N ASN A 28 14.42 -3.37 3.94
CA ASN A 28 15.48 -2.80 4.75
C ASN A 28 15.02 -1.60 5.59
N LYS A 29 13.76 -1.19 5.47
CA LYS A 29 13.19 -0.08 6.23
C LYS A 29 11.92 -0.52 6.92
N ASN A 30 11.78 -0.17 8.19
CA ASN A 30 10.56 -0.47 8.94
C ASN A 30 9.47 0.54 8.58
N GLY A 31 8.21 0.09 8.70
CA GLY A 31 7.06 0.96 8.47
C GLY A 31 6.71 1.20 7.01
N ILE A 32 7.33 0.45 6.10
CA ILE A 32 7.03 0.54 4.66
C ILE A 32 5.60 0.03 4.42
N PRO A 33 4.85 0.64 3.49
CA PRO A 33 3.51 0.16 3.12
C PRO A 33 3.50 -1.29 2.67
N ASP A 34 2.34 -1.94 2.80
CA ASP A 34 2.18 -3.38 2.53
C ASP A 34 2.30 -3.74 1.06
N ILE A 35 1.92 -2.85 0.17
CA ILE A 35 1.77 -3.14 -1.26
C ILE A 35 2.39 -2.03 -2.09
N VAL A 36 3.09 -2.43 -3.16
CA VAL A 36 3.47 -1.49 -4.21
C VAL A 36 2.80 -1.96 -5.51
N ALA A 37 2.14 -1.03 -6.20
CA ALA A 37 1.45 -1.29 -7.45
C ALA A 37 1.99 -0.37 -8.52
N ILE A 38 2.37 -0.95 -9.66
CA ILE A 38 3.03 -0.24 -10.76
C ILE A 38 2.12 -0.32 -11.98
N ALA A 39 1.71 0.84 -12.48
CA ALA A 39 0.90 0.92 -13.69
C ALA A 39 1.76 0.75 -14.94
N PRO A 40 1.16 0.38 -16.09
CA PRO A 40 1.92 0.27 -17.34
C PRO A 40 2.66 1.54 -17.77
N ASN A 41 2.14 2.72 -17.37
CA ASN A 41 2.80 4.01 -17.65
C ASN A 41 3.87 4.37 -16.62
N ALA A 42 4.25 3.41 -15.76
CA ALA A 42 5.25 3.56 -14.72
C ALA A 42 4.81 4.41 -13.50
N ASP A 43 3.53 4.77 -13.39
CA ASP A 43 3.01 5.37 -12.17
C ASP A 43 3.03 4.32 -11.05
N VAL A 44 3.44 4.73 -9.86
CA VAL A 44 3.60 3.83 -8.72
C VAL A 44 2.70 4.28 -7.58
N VAL A 45 1.98 3.32 -7.00
CA VAL A 45 1.14 3.55 -5.82
C VAL A 45 1.62 2.65 -4.69
N PHE A 46 1.84 3.23 -3.53
CA PHE A 46 2.11 2.48 -2.30
C PHE A 46 0.84 2.46 -1.47
N SER A 47 0.42 1.27 -1.05
CA SER A 47 -0.82 1.08 -0.30
C SER A 47 -0.52 0.48 1.06
N GLU A 48 -0.87 1.20 2.11
CA GLU A 48 -0.87 0.70 3.49
C GLU A 48 -2.27 0.19 3.78
N VAL A 49 -2.39 -1.09 4.15
CA VAL A 49 -3.69 -1.71 4.39
C VAL A 49 -4.01 -1.72 5.88
N LYS A 50 -5.19 -1.27 6.23
CA LYS A 50 -5.71 -1.27 7.59
C LYS A 50 -7.16 -1.75 7.60
N THR A 51 -7.61 -2.22 8.75
CA THR A 51 -9.05 -2.43 8.98
C THR A 51 -9.74 -1.07 9.08
N PRO A 52 -11.07 -1.01 8.97
CA PRO A 52 -11.79 0.28 9.05
C PRO A 52 -11.49 1.08 10.32
N THR A 53 -11.18 0.41 11.43
CA THR A 53 -10.88 1.07 12.71
C THR A 53 -9.39 1.06 13.06
N GLY A 54 -8.56 0.41 12.26
CA GLY A 54 -7.13 0.34 12.51
C GLY A 54 -6.45 1.68 12.29
N LYS A 55 -5.38 1.92 13.04
CA LYS A 55 -4.63 3.18 12.96
C LYS A 55 -3.24 2.93 12.42
N THR A 56 -2.77 3.87 11.62
CA THR A 56 -1.36 3.86 11.20
C THR A 56 -0.49 4.28 12.38
N SER A 57 0.71 3.72 12.43
CA SER A 57 1.71 4.15 13.41
C SER A 57 2.39 5.43 12.94
N PRO A 58 3.05 6.19 13.85
CA PRO A 58 3.83 7.35 13.44
C PRO A 58 4.89 7.02 12.39
N LEU A 59 5.52 5.84 12.48
CA LEU A 59 6.52 5.43 11.50
C LEU A 59 5.89 5.15 10.14
N GLN A 60 4.73 4.51 10.10
CA GLN A 60 4.00 4.29 8.85
C GLN A 60 3.62 5.62 8.19
N ASP A 61 3.13 6.57 8.99
CA ASP A 61 2.79 7.91 8.49
C ASP A 61 4.03 8.61 7.91
N TYR A 62 5.16 8.48 8.60
CA TYR A 62 6.42 9.04 8.14
C TYR A 62 6.84 8.45 6.79
N ARG A 63 6.74 7.12 6.64
CA ARG A 63 7.11 6.45 5.38
C ARG A 63 6.20 6.84 4.22
N LEU A 64 4.89 6.95 4.47
CA LEU A 64 3.96 7.40 3.44
C LEU A 64 4.31 8.81 2.97
N LYS A 65 4.61 9.70 3.91
CA LYS A 65 4.99 11.07 3.60
C LYS A 65 6.32 11.13 2.84
N GLU A 66 7.28 10.31 3.25
CA GLU A 66 8.59 10.22 2.57
C GLU A 66 8.41 9.78 1.12
N LEU A 67 7.61 8.72 0.88
CA LEU A 67 7.35 8.23 -0.47
C LEU A 67 6.60 9.26 -1.32
N SER A 68 5.65 9.96 -0.71
CA SER A 68 4.94 11.04 -1.38
C SER A 68 5.90 12.15 -1.81
N GLY A 69 6.92 12.41 -1.00
CA GLY A 69 7.96 13.39 -1.32
C GLY A 69 8.81 13.00 -2.52
N TYR A 70 8.89 11.71 -2.85
CA TYR A 70 9.55 11.26 -4.06
C TYR A 70 8.64 11.30 -5.29
N GLY A 71 7.40 11.76 -5.13
CA GLY A 71 6.45 11.88 -6.22
C GLY A 71 5.56 10.69 -6.44
N PHE A 72 5.64 9.67 -5.58
CA PHE A 72 4.78 8.50 -5.68
C PHE A 72 3.43 8.75 -5.03
N LYS A 73 2.40 8.07 -5.54
CA LYS A 73 1.08 8.08 -4.92
C LYS A 73 1.11 7.16 -3.70
N THR A 74 0.43 7.57 -2.65
CA THR A 74 0.29 6.76 -1.44
C THR A 74 -1.17 6.73 -1.02
N GLU A 75 -1.56 5.64 -0.38
CA GLU A 75 -2.92 5.51 0.16
C GLU A 75 -2.89 4.71 1.46
N VAL A 76 -3.90 4.93 2.29
CA VAL A 76 -4.24 4.02 3.37
C VAL A 76 -5.57 3.38 2.97
N TYR A 77 -5.53 2.09 2.63
CA TYR A 77 -6.70 1.38 2.14
C TYR A 77 -7.37 0.62 3.28
N ARG A 78 -8.68 0.85 3.48
CA ARG A 78 -9.41 0.31 4.61
C ARG A 78 -10.54 -0.65 4.23
N GLY A 79 -10.49 -1.22 3.05
CA GLY A 79 -11.40 -2.28 2.67
C GLY A 79 -12.74 -1.80 2.15
N GLU A 80 -12.77 -0.71 1.48
CA GLU A 80 -13.97 -0.18 0.82
C GLU A 80 -14.52 -1.17 -0.21
#